data_dcd368e3f618cd3e7068198f80297398
#
_entry.id   dcd368e3f618cd3e7068198f80297398
#
_cell.length_a   1.000
_cell.length_b   1.000
_cell.length_c   1.000
_cell.angle_alpha   90.00
_cell.angle_beta   90.00
_cell.angle_gamma   90.00
#
_symmetry.space_group_name_H-M   'P 1'
#
loop_
_entity.id
_entity.type
_entity.pdbx_description
1 polymer ?
#
loop_
_entity_poly.entity_id
_entity_poly.type
_entity_poly.pdbx_seq_one_letter_code
_entity_poly.pdbx_strand_id
1 'polypeptide(L)'
;MHSEMREGDLMAMSNDEVTVAFLQAFADAWNRHDVDALMEFMADDCVYETSSGPDVCGTRYQGQESVREGFASVWESFPDAQWLGARHFIAGSRGVSEWTFTGTTKGGQRVEVNGCDVFTFRNGKIRVKNSYRKNRLPTN
;
A
#
# COMPACT_ATOMS: atom_id res chain seq x y z
N MET A 1 30.79 -22.76 -8.19
CA MET A 1 30.68 -21.99 -8.17
C MET A 1 29.93 -21.51 -7.71
N HIS A 2 30.19 -21.34 -7.31
CA HIS A 2 29.34 -20.82 -6.73
C HIS A 2 28.65 -20.30 -7.58
N SER A 3 27.84 -20.58 -7.45
CA SER A 3 27.14 -20.02 -8.15
C SER A 3 27.19 -18.73 -7.85
N GLU A 4 28.24 -18.27 -8.06
CA GLU A 4 28.35 -17.04 -7.91
C GLU A 4 27.55 -16.30 -8.75
N MET A 5 26.63 -15.54 -8.33
CA MET A 5 25.92 -14.63 -9.12
C MET A 5 26.84 -13.53 -9.51
N ARG A 6 26.78 -13.15 -10.73
CA ARG A 6 27.54 -12.01 -11.17
C ARG A 6 26.95 -10.76 -10.55
N GLU A 7 27.76 -9.73 -10.49
CA GLU A 7 27.36 -8.50 -9.86
C GLU A 7 26.11 -7.90 -10.50
N GLY A 8 25.99 -7.98 -11.80
CA GLY A 8 24.80 -7.47 -12.48
C GLY A 8 23.54 -8.22 -12.09
N ASP A 9 23.62 -9.55 -11.94
CA ASP A 9 22.49 -10.35 -11.53
C ASP A 9 22.10 -10.04 -10.09
N LEU A 10 23.08 -9.82 -9.24
CA LEU A 10 22.82 -9.51 -7.86
C LEU A 10 22.15 -8.16 -7.74
N MET A 11 22.60 -7.19 -8.50
CA MET A 11 21.99 -5.85 -8.48
C MET A 11 20.58 -5.88 -9.03
N ALA A 12 20.32 -6.66 -10.08
CA ALA A 12 18.98 -6.80 -10.62
C ALA A 12 18.04 -7.41 -9.58
N MET A 13 18.52 -8.42 -8.86
CA MET A 13 17.71 -9.02 -7.81
C MET A 13 17.42 -8.03 -6.70
N SER A 14 18.43 -7.28 -6.27
CA SER A 14 18.23 -6.26 -5.23
C SER A 14 17.24 -5.21 -5.65
N ASN A 15 17.28 -4.79 -6.92
CA ASN A 15 16.43 -3.73 -7.41
C ASN A 15 15.01 -4.21 -7.66
N ASP A 16 14.86 -5.48 -8.05
CA ASP A 16 13.56 -5.99 -8.43
C ASP A 16 12.86 -6.75 -7.32
N GLU A 17 13.63 -7.16 -6.31
CA GLU A 17 13.06 -8.03 -5.32
C GLU A 17 12.42 -7.27 -4.20
N VAL A 18 11.14 -7.44 -4.04
CA VAL A 18 10.40 -6.95 -2.90
C VAL A 18 10.05 -8.17 -2.05
N THR A 19 10.25 -8.08 -0.75
CA THR A 19 10.03 -9.20 0.15
C THR A 19 8.76 -8.99 0.98
N VAL A 20 8.31 -10.07 1.61
CA VAL A 20 7.21 -9.97 2.58
C VAL A 20 7.59 -9.00 3.71
N ALA A 21 8.87 -9.01 4.14
CA ALA A 21 9.33 -8.08 5.18
C ALA A 21 9.22 -6.62 4.73
N PHE A 22 9.48 -6.35 3.45
CA PHE A 22 9.32 -5.00 2.88
C PHE A 22 7.85 -4.56 2.99
N LEU A 23 6.92 -5.44 2.60
CA LEU A 23 5.48 -5.10 2.68
C LEU A 23 5.01 -4.98 4.12
N GLN A 24 5.55 -5.78 5.03
CA GLN A 24 5.20 -5.66 6.43
C GLN A 24 5.67 -4.32 7.00
N ALA A 25 6.88 -3.90 6.63
CA ALA A 25 7.40 -2.61 7.07
C ALA A 25 6.55 -1.46 6.51
N PHE A 26 6.07 -1.60 5.29
CA PHE A 26 5.17 -0.62 4.68
C PHE A 26 3.85 -0.55 5.47
N ALA A 27 3.27 -1.71 5.79
CA ALA A 27 2.04 -1.78 6.59
C ALA A 27 2.25 -1.15 7.98
N ASP A 28 3.40 -1.41 8.60
CA ASP A 28 3.72 -0.83 9.91
C ASP A 28 3.79 0.69 9.86
N ALA A 29 4.34 1.23 8.77
CA ALA A 29 4.42 2.69 8.58
C ALA A 29 3.01 3.29 8.43
N TRP A 30 2.10 2.59 7.74
CA TRP A 30 0.70 3.02 7.67
C TRP A 30 0.09 3.08 9.07
N ASN A 31 0.32 2.07 9.89
CA ASN A 31 -0.25 2.01 11.24
C ASN A 31 0.36 3.06 12.17
N ARG A 32 1.60 3.51 11.91
CA ARG A 32 2.20 4.61 12.66
C ARG A 32 1.77 5.96 12.14
N HIS A 33 1.07 6.03 11.02
CA HIS A 33 0.69 7.27 10.34
C HIS A 33 1.93 8.09 9.96
N ASP A 34 2.94 7.41 9.41
CA ASP A 34 4.23 8.02 9.07
C ASP A 34 4.36 8.16 7.57
N VAL A 35 3.90 9.29 7.03
CA VAL A 35 3.87 9.48 5.58
C VAL A 35 5.28 9.57 5.00
N ASP A 36 6.23 10.12 5.74
CA ASP A 36 7.61 10.20 5.25
C ASP A 36 8.19 8.80 5.04
N ALA A 37 7.95 7.90 6.00
CA ALA A 37 8.40 6.52 5.86
C ALA A 37 7.73 5.83 4.68
N LEU A 38 6.42 6.05 4.50
CA LEU A 38 5.69 5.43 3.39
C LEU A 38 6.29 5.83 2.05
N MET A 39 6.62 7.11 1.88
CA MET A 39 7.10 7.59 0.59
C MET A 39 8.47 7.02 0.22
N GLU A 40 9.25 6.56 1.20
CA GLU A 40 10.52 5.92 0.90
C GLU A 40 10.36 4.56 0.21
N PHE A 41 9.19 3.94 0.36
CA PHE A 41 8.90 2.67 -0.29
C PHE A 41 8.41 2.85 -1.73
N MET A 42 8.07 4.08 -2.11
CA MET A 42 7.38 4.35 -3.38
C MET A 42 8.36 4.76 -4.48
N ALA A 43 8.11 4.28 -5.69
CA ALA A 43 8.89 4.68 -6.87
C ALA A 43 8.66 6.16 -7.18
N ASP A 44 9.57 6.77 -7.94
CA ASP A 44 9.46 8.19 -8.29
C ASP A 44 8.18 8.49 -9.07
N ASP A 45 7.79 7.58 -9.96
CA ASP A 45 6.59 7.72 -10.77
C ASP A 45 5.45 6.86 -10.23
N CYS A 46 5.33 6.81 -8.92
CA CYS A 46 4.34 5.95 -8.27
C CYS A 46 2.91 6.41 -8.54
N VAL A 47 1.99 5.46 -8.36
CA VAL A 47 0.55 5.67 -8.52
C VAL A 47 -0.16 5.06 -7.32
N TYR A 48 -1.14 5.79 -6.82
CA TYR A 48 -2.03 5.31 -5.77
C TYR A 48 -3.46 5.39 -6.30
N GLU A 49 -4.16 4.26 -6.27
CA GLU A 49 -5.57 4.20 -6.64
C GLU A 49 -6.37 3.84 -5.41
N THR A 50 -7.32 4.68 -5.06
CA THR A 50 -8.07 4.56 -3.81
C THR A 50 -9.17 3.52 -3.91
N SER A 51 -9.71 3.10 -2.77
CA SER A 51 -10.76 2.09 -2.72
C SER A 51 -12.13 2.61 -3.12
N SER A 52 -12.31 3.91 -3.20
CA SER A 52 -13.56 4.48 -3.66
C SER A 52 -13.30 5.85 -4.28
N GLY A 53 -14.13 6.22 -5.23
CA GLY A 53 -14.00 7.47 -5.95
C GLY A 53 -14.91 7.46 -7.17
N PRO A 54 -14.86 8.51 -7.98
CA PRO A 54 -15.79 8.65 -9.10
C PRO A 54 -15.40 7.83 -10.33
N ASP A 55 -14.17 7.34 -10.40
CA ASP A 55 -13.67 6.66 -11.58
C ASP A 55 -13.62 5.16 -11.40
N VAL A 56 -13.39 4.43 -12.47
CA VAL A 56 -13.28 2.97 -12.44
C VAL A 56 -12.19 2.55 -11.45
N CYS A 57 -11.12 3.32 -11.32
CA CYS A 57 -10.00 3.04 -10.43
C CYS A 57 -10.15 3.69 -9.05
N GLY A 58 -11.31 4.23 -8.72
CA GLY A 58 -11.47 5.04 -7.51
C GLY A 58 -11.02 6.48 -7.80
N THR A 59 -10.03 6.96 -7.09
CA THR A 59 -9.35 8.21 -7.40
C THR A 59 -7.87 7.87 -7.60
N ARG A 60 -7.27 8.40 -8.66
CA ARG A 60 -5.87 8.12 -8.98
C ARG A 60 -5.00 9.31 -8.65
N TYR A 61 -3.95 9.06 -7.88
CA TYR A 61 -2.91 10.03 -7.58
C TYR A 61 -1.63 9.55 -8.28
N GLN A 62 -0.92 10.45 -8.97
CA GLN A 62 0.27 10.09 -9.72
C GLN A 62 1.44 10.97 -9.31
N GLY A 63 2.59 10.36 -9.09
CA GLY A 63 3.82 11.04 -8.72
C GLY A 63 3.95 11.21 -7.21
N GLN A 64 5.18 11.45 -6.76
CA GLN A 64 5.51 11.48 -5.33
C GLN A 64 4.67 12.47 -4.54
N GLU A 65 4.56 13.69 -5.02
CA GLU A 65 3.85 14.73 -4.28
C GLU A 65 2.36 14.40 -4.17
N SER A 66 1.74 14.03 -5.28
CA SER A 66 0.32 13.72 -5.32
C SER A 66 -0.01 12.50 -4.48
N VAL A 67 0.82 11.45 -4.57
CA VAL A 67 0.61 10.22 -3.80
C VAL A 67 0.75 10.49 -2.31
N ARG A 68 1.71 11.34 -1.92
CA ARG A 68 1.88 11.74 -0.52
C ARG A 68 0.59 12.39 0.00
N GLU A 69 0.00 13.27 -0.78
CA GLU A 69 -1.24 13.94 -0.41
C GLU A 69 -2.38 12.92 -0.28
N GLY A 70 -2.44 11.99 -1.22
CA GLY A 70 -3.47 10.95 -1.19
C GLY A 70 -3.34 10.05 0.04
N PHE A 71 -2.12 9.68 0.39
CA PHE A 71 -1.87 8.87 1.59
C PHE A 71 -2.30 9.62 2.85
N ALA A 72 -1.89 10.88 2.97
CA ALA A 72 -2.20 11.68 4.15
C ALA A 72 -3.71 11.87 4.31
N SER A 73 -4.44 11.93 3.20
CA SER A 73 -5.87 12.16 3.26
C SER A 73 -6.63 11.01 3.93
N VAL A 74 -6.06 9.81 3.96
CA VAL A 74 -6.71 8.67 4.61
C VAL A 74 -6.78 8.93 6.13
N TRP A 75 -5.70 9.44 6.71
CA TRP A 75 -5.67 9.72 8.14
C TRP A 75 -6.49 10.97 8.49
N GLU A 76 -6.66 11.88 7.53
CA GLU A 76 -7.54 13.02 7.73
C GLU A 76 -8.99 12.56 7.84
N SER A 77 -9.36 11.57 7.02
CA SER A 77 -10.71 11.03 7.04
C SER A 77 -10.93 10.08 8.24
N PHE A 78 -9.87 9.39 8.66
CA PHE A 78 -9.92 8.42 9.76
C PHE A 78 -8.70 8.63 10.64
N PRO A 79 -8.77 9.57 11.58
CA PRO A 79 -7.59 9.86 12.42
C PRO A 79 -7.07 8.67 13.23
N ASP A 80 -7.91 7.67 13.45
CA ASP A 80 -7.56 6.46 14.20
C ASP A 80 -7.38 5.25 13.27
N ALA A 81 -7.12 5.47 11.98
CA ALA A 81 -7.03 4.38 11.01
C ALA A 81 -5.96 3.36 11.39
N GLN A 82 -6.31 2.08 11.29
CA GLN A 82 -5.40 0.96 11.49
C GLN A 82 -5.70 -0.13 10.48
N TRP A 83 -4.68 -0.85 10.08
CA TRP A 83 -4.79 -1.98 9.17
C TRP A 83 -4.28 -3.20 9.95
N LEU A 84 -5.20 -4.09 10.33
CA LEU A 84 -4.91 -5.17 11.28
C LEU A 84 -4.72 -6.50 10.57
N GLY A 85 -3.84 -7.33 11.14
CA GLY A 85 -3.69 -8.71 10.67
C GLY A 85 -3.14 -8.84 9.28
N ALA A 86 -2.24 -7.96 8.88
CA ALA A 86 -1.74 -7.94 7.51
C ALA A 86 -1.07 -9.25 7.11
N ARG A 87 -1.41 -9.75 5.92
CA ARG A 87 -0.78 -10.92 5.31
C ARG A 87 -0.38 -10.54 3.91
N HIS A 88 0.82 -10.98 3.50
CA HIS A 88 1.42 -10.50 2.27
C HIS A 88 1.80 -11.66 1.35
N PHE A 89 1.55 -11.48 0.06
CA PHE A 89 1.87 -12.46 -0.98
C PHE A 89 2.61 -11.74 -2.08
N ILE A 90 3.66 -12.37 -2.61
CA ILE A 90 4.45 -11.77 -3.68
C ILE A 90 4.62 -12.79 -4.79
N ALA A 91 4.41 -12.33 -6.01
CA ALA A 91 4.59 -13.14 -7.21
C ALA A 91 5.28 -12.25 -8.25
N GLY A 92 6.59 -12.31 -8.31
CA GLY A 92 7.39 -11.51 -9.25
C GLY A 92 7.21 -10.03 -8.99
N SER A 93 6.75 -9.32 -10.00
CA SER A 93 6.57 -7.86 -9.91
C SER A 93 5.20 -7.46 -9.35
N ARG A 94 4.43 -8.42 -8.85
CA ARG A 94 3.11 -8.14 -8.30
C ARG A 94 3.03 -8.67 -6.88
N GLY A 95 2.19 -8.04 -6.08
CA GLY A 95 1.99 -8.49 -4.71
C GLY A 95 0.65 -8.06 -4.16
N VAL A 96 0.27 -8.65 -3.04
CA VAL A 96 -0.99 -8.36 -2.36
C VAL A 96 -0.73 -8.31 -0.87
N SER A 97 -1.32 -7.33 -0.21
CA SER A 97 -1.40 -7.31 1.25
C SER A 97 -2.88 -7.32 1.62
N GLU A 98 -3.29 -8.30 2.42
CA GLU A 98 -4.65 -8.40 2.93
C GLU A 98 -4.67 -7.95 4.36
N TRP A 99 -5.71 -7.24 4.76
CA TRP A 99 -5.81 -6.69 6.12
C TRP A 99 -7.28 -6.41 6.45
N THR A 100 -7.52 -6.10 7.72
CA THR A 100 -8.80 -5.54 8.15
C THR A 100 -8.57 -4.07 8.48
N PHE A 101 -9.27 -3.20 7.77
CA PHE A 101 -9.19 -1.76 8.02
C PHE A 101 -10.16 -1.39 9.11
N THR A 102 -9.69 -0.60 10.08
CA THR A 102 -10.56 -0.04 11.11
C THR A 102 -10.33 1.47 11.21
N GLY A 103 -11.38 2.19 11.47
CA GLY A 103 -11.27 3.63 11.65
C GLY A 103 -12.61 4.22 12.04
N THR A 104 -12.56 5.47 12.51
CA THR A 104 -13.76 6.20 12.88
C THR A 104 -13.80 7.47 12.06
N THR A 105 -14.93 7.73 11.38
CA THR A 105 -15.10 8.96 10.60
C THR A 105 -15.18 10.16 11.52
N LYS A 106 -15.04 11.35 10.95
CA LYS A 106 -15.20 12.58 11.73
C LYS A 106 -16.60 12.69 12.35
N GLY A 107 -17.59 12.08 11.72
CA GLY A 107 -18.93 12.03 12.26
C GLY A 107 -19.15 10.98 13.34
N GLY A 108 -18.12 10.23 13.69
CA GLY A 108 -18.20 9.25 14.77
C GLY A 108 -18.63 7.86 14.33
N GLN A 109 -18.73 7.61 13.01
CA GLN A 109 -19.15 6.30 12.53
C GLN A 109 -17.95 5.37 12.49
N ARG A 110 -18.08 4.21 13.10
CA ARG A 110 -17.04 3.19 13.10
C ARG A 110 -17.07 2.38 11.82
N VAL A 111 -15.91 2.20 11.20
CA VAL A 111 -15.74 1.36 10.02
C VAL A 111 -14.82 0.22 10.37
N GLU A 112 -15.19 -1.00 9.97
CA GLU A 112 -14.36 -2.18 10.15
C GLU A 112 -14.67 -3.09 8.97
N VAL A 113 -13.74 -3.19 8.03
CA VAL A 113 -13.96 -3.95 6.79
C VAL A 113 -12.67 -4.63 6.36
N ASN A 114 -12.79 -5.78 5.71
CA ASN A 114 -11.66 -6.43 5.10
C ASN A 114 -11.33 -5.77 3.76
N GLY A 115 -10.06 -5.78 3.44
CA GLY A 115 -9.62 -5.23 2.17
C GLY A 115 -8.24 -5.74 1.80
N CYS A 116 -7.72 -5.20 0.72
CA CYS A 116 -6.38 -5.55 0.27
C CYS A 116 -5.82 -4.44 -0.59
N ASP A 117 -4.50 -4.45 -0.69
CA ASP A 117 -3.79 -3.63 -1.67
C ASP A 117 -3.21 -4.59 -2.70
N VAL A 118 -3.37 -4.25 -3.96
CA VAL A 118 -2.71 -4.96 -5.05
C VAL A 118 -1.59 -4.07 -5.55
N PHE A 119 -0.38 -4.60 -5.50
CA PHE A 119 0.82 -3.83 -5.80
C PHE A 119 1.44 -4.22 -7.13
N THR A 120 2.06 -3.25 -7.77
CA THR A 120 3.02 -3.49 -8.85
C THR A 120 4.35 -2.91 -8.36
N PHE A 121 5.42 -3.70 -8.51
CA PHE A 121 6.75 -3.31 -8.06
C PHE A 121 7.67 -3.05 -9.25
N ARG A 122 8.63 -2.14 -9.06
CA ARG A 122 9.67 -1.90 -10.04
C ARG A 122 10.91 -1.42 -9.31
N ASN A 123 12.03 -2.07 -9.60
CA ASN A 123 13.34 -1.71 -9.04
C ASN A 123 13.32 -1.63 -7.51
N GLY A 124 12.66 -2.60 -6.87
CA GLY A 124 12.63 -2.69 -5.42
C GLY A 124 11.71 -1.69 -4.74
N LYS A 125 10.85 -1.01 -5.51
CA LYS A 125 9.94 -0.01 -4.98
C LYS A 125 8.52 -0.31 -5.43
N ILE A 126 7.55 0.29 -4.76
CA ILE A 126 6.14 0.18 -5.14
C ILE A 126 5.87 1.19 -6.26
N ARG A 127 5.53 0.69 -7.45
CA ARG A 127 5.15 1.52 -8.56
C ARG A 127 3.66 1.86 -8.50
N VAL A 128 2.81 0.88 -8.16
CA VAL A 128 1.36 1.09 -8.04
C VAL A 128 0.88 0.47 -6.75
N LYS A 129 0.09 1.23 -6.00
CA LYS A 129 -0.65 0.74 -4.83
C LYS A 129 -2.12 0.91 -5.17
N ASN A 130 -2.81 -0.20 -5.37
CA ASN A 130 -4.22 -0.20 -5.78
C ASN A 130 -5.02 -0.82 -4.64
N SER A 131 -5.85 -0.02 -3.99
CA SER A 131 -6.52 -0.41 -2.76
C SER A 131 -7.95 -0.82 -3.02
N TYR A 132 -8.38 -1.87 -2.34
CA TYR A 132 -9.75 -2.38 -2.38
C TYR A 132 -10.24 -2.57 -0.96
N ARG A 133 -11.48 -2.23 -0.70
CA ARG A 133 -12.09 -2.50 0.61
C ARG A 133 -13.51 -3.00 0.37
N LYS A 134 -13.94 -3.95 1.18
CA LYS A 134 -15.32 -4.35 1.15
C LYS A 134 -16.18 -3.19 1.64
N ASN A 135 -17.37 -3.12 1.10
CA ASN A 135 -18.34 -2.08 1.47
C ASN A 135 -19.46 -2.77 2.22
N ARG A 136 -19.53 -2.52 3.53
CA ARG A 136 -20.56 -3.14 4.35
C ARG A 136 -21.83 -2.31 4.24
N LEU A 137 -22.94 -3.00 3.99
CA LEU A 137 -24.22 -2.32 3.95
C LEU A 137 -24.67 -2.01 5.37
N PRO A 138 -25.45 -0.93 5.56
CA PRO A 138 -25.99 -0.64 6.88
C PRO A 138 -26.83 -1.81 7.37
N THR A 139 -26.74 -2.08 8.69
CA THR A 139 -27.57 -3.10 9.31
C THR A 139 -28.63 -2.41 10.15
N ASN A 140 -29.82 -3.00 10.20
CA ASN A 140 -30.91 -2.46 10.98
C ASN A 140 -30.91 -3.00 12.39
#